data_36cec5402ca4129392b4c848a4f13442
#
_entry.id   36cec5402ca4129392b4c848a4f13442
#
_cell.length_a   1.000
_cell.length_b   1.000
_cell.length_c   1.000
_cell.angle_alpha   90.00
_cell.angle_beta   90.00
_cell.angle_gamma   90.00
#
_symmetry.space_group_name_H-M   'P 1'
#
loop_
_entity.id
_entity.type
_entity.pdbx_description
1 polymer ?
#
loop_
_entity_poly.entity_id
_entity_poly.type
_entity_poly.pdbx_seq_one_letter_code
_entity_poly.pdbx_strand_id
1 'polypeptide(L)'
;MTSEQRRNLYAQAAIVGLAVAGMTYVFATDAVPHEAPTGWSYPFACCSGIDCREIAEVDIQEGPDGYHIRQNGETIAYADTRVKDSPDGAVHLCTVAGEDTGRTICLFVPPRGF
;
A
#
# COMPACT_ATOMS: atom_id res chain seq x y z
N MET A 1 -1.81 -54.58 -14.87
CA MET A 1 -2.32 -53.21 -15.08
C MET A 1 -3.03 -53.16 -16.43
N THR A 2 -4.31 -52.84 -16.44
CA THR A 2 -5.07 -52.71 -17.68
C THR A 2 -4.80 -51.39 -18.38
N SER A 3 -5.08 -51.30 -19.68
CA SER A 3 -4.88 -50.06 -20.45
C SER A 3 -5.74 -48.89 -19.94
N GLU A 4 -6.88 -49.15 -19.32
CA GLU A 4 -7.73 -48.15 -18.68
C GLU A 4 -7.10 -47.54 -17.43
N GLN A 5 -6.47 -48.34 -16.60
CA GLN A 5 -5.79 -47.88 -15.39
C GLN A 5 -4.61 -46.94 -15.73
N ARG A 6 -3.88 -47.24 -16.80
CA ARG A 6 -2.80 -46.38 -17.27
C ARG A 6 -3.28 -45.02 -17.75
N ARG A 7 -4.39 -44.96 -18.51
CA ARG A 7 -4.97 -43.71 -18.99
C ARG A 7 -5.41 -42.80 -17.85
N ASN A 8 -6.01 -43.37 -16.80
CA ASN A 8 -6.46 -42.60 -15.63
C ASN A 8 -5.31 -41.99 -14.84
N LEU A 9 -4.20 -42.70 -14.71
CA LEU A 9 -2.99 -42.19 -14.05
C LEU A 9 -2.39 -40.98 -14.78
N TYR A 10 -2.31 -41.02 -16.11
CA TYR A 10 -1.78 -39.90 -16.89
C TYR A 10 -2.72 -38.67 -16.86
N ALA A 11 -4.02 -38.87 -16.87
CA ALA A 11 -4.99 -37.79 -16.77
C ALA A 11 -4.91 -37.06 -15.42
N GLN A 12 -4.76 -37.81 -14.32
CA GLN A 12 -4.62 -37.21 -12.98
C GLN A 12 -3.31 -36.45 -12.84
N ALA A 13 -2.21 -36.95 -13.36
CA ALA A 13 -0.92 -36.25 -13.33
C ALA A 13 -0.95 -34.91 -14.10
N ALA A 14 -1.62 -34.85 -15.25
CA ALA A 14 -1.74 -33.65 -16.06
C ALA A 14 -2.58 -32.57 -15.35
N ILE A 15 -3.65 -32.91 -14.65
CA ILE A 15 -4.50 -31.97 -13.90
C ILE A 15 -3.73 -31.35 -12.74
N VAL A 16 -2.96 -32.13 -11.98
CA VAL A 16 -2.15 -31.63 -10.86
C VAL A 16 -1.06 -30.68 -11.35
N GLY A 17 -0.39 -30.96 -12.46
CA GLY A 17 0.61 -30.08 -13.05
C GLY A 17 0.06 -28.72 -13.46
N LEU A 18 -1.13 -28.64 -14.03
CA LEU A 18 -1.78 -27.39 -14.41
C LEU A 18 -2.19 -26.55 -13.20
N ALA A 19 -2.66 -27.17 -12.12
CA ALA A 19 -3.01 -26.45 -10.89
C ALA A 19 -1.80 -25.79 -10.23
N VAL A 20 -0.66 -26.47 -10.18
CA VAL A 20 0.59 -25.91 -9.61
C VAL A 20 1.11 -24.75 -10.46
N ALA A 21 1.07 -24.84 -11.78
CA ALA A 21 1.49 -23.74 -12.66
C ALA A 21 0.59 -22.50 -12.50
N GLY A 22 -0.72 -22.66 -12.33
CA GLY A 22 -1.67 -21.57 -12.09
C GLY A 22 -1.41 -20.87 -10.76
N MET A 23 -1.13 -21.58 -9.68
CA MET A 23 -0.79 -21.00 -8.38
C MET A 23 0.52 -20.21 -8.43
N THR A 24 1.55 -20.69 -9.10
CA THR A 24 2.82 -19.99 -9.26
C THR A 24 2.64 -18.66 -10.00
N TYR A 25 1.80 -18.60 -11.01
CA TYR A 25 1.50 -17.38 -11.75
C TYR A 25 0.82 -16.31 -10.88
N VAL A 26 -0.14 -16.69 -10.01
CA VAL A 26 -0.84 -15.79 -9.10
C VAL A 26 0.14 -15.14 -8.10
N PHE A 27 1.09 -15.89 -7.56
CA PHE A 27 2.12 -15.33 -6.67
C PHE A 27 3.08 -14.36 -7.36
N ALA A 28 3.34 -14.52 -8.65
CA ALA A 28 4.24 -13.64 -9.41
C ALA A 28 3.65 -12.24 -9.67
N THR A 29 2.33 -12.04 -9.50
CA THR A 29 1.65 -10.74 -9.73
C THR A 29 1.44 -9.91 -8.48
N ASP A 30 1.83 -10.41 -7.28
CA ASP A 30 1.60 -9.75 -5.99
C ASP A 30 2.65 -8.68 -5.60
N ALA A 31 3.63 -8.39 -6.44
CA ALA A 31 4.71 -7.43 -6.17
C ALA A 31 4.36 -6.00 -6.65
N VAL A 32 3.13 -5.53 -6.38
CA VAL A 32 2.67 -4.18 -6.78
C VAL A 32 2.69 -3.25 -5.57
N PRO A 33 3.21 -1.99 -5.70
CA PRO A 33 3.12 -1.00 -4.64
C PRO A 33 1.67 -0.77 -4.22
N HIS A 34 1.45 -0.47 -2.94
CA HIS A 34 0.12 -0.16 -2.42
C HIS A 34 -0.48 1.05 -3.15
N GLU A 35 -1.74 0.92 -3.56
CA GLU A 35 -2.46 1.98 -4.25
C GLU A 35 -3.36 2.78 -3.29
N ALA A 36 -3.45 4.08 -3.53
CA ALA A 36 -4.42 4.94 -2.87
C ALA A 36 -5.85 4.63 -3.40
N PRO A 37 -6.91 4.93 -2.60
CA PRO A 37 -8.29 4.70 -3.03
C PRO A 37 -8.66 5.35 -4.35
N THR A 38 -7.99 6.45 -4.73
CA THR A 38 -8.22 7.20 -5.97
C THR A 38 -7.40 6.66 -7.17
N GLY A 39 -6.67 5.56 -7.00
CA GLY A 39 -6.02 4.82 -8.09
C GLY A 39 -4.58 5.20 -8.39
N TRP A 40 -3.96 6.16 -7.69
CA TRP A 40 -2.54 6.42 -7.83
C TRP A 40 -1.72 5.56 -6.87
N SER A 41 -0.46 5.30 -7.21
CA SER A 41 0.42 4.48 -6.38
C SER A 41 1.24 5.35 -5.43
N TYR A 42 1.28 4.98 -4.15
CA TYR A 42 2.17 5.59 -3.19
C TYR A 42 3.64 5.31 -3.57
N PRO A 43 4.55 6.30 -3.45
CA PRO A 43 5.97 6.05 -3.69
C PRO A 43 6.50 4.94 -2.78
N PHE A 44 7.34 4.08 -3.32
CA PHE A 44 7.93 2.96 -2.56
C PHE A 44 8.69 3.43 -1.32
N ALA A 45 9.33 4.60 -1.38
CA ALA A 45 10.02 5.19 -0.22
C ALA A 45 9.07 5.55 0.93
N CYS A 46 7.78 5.75 0.65
CA CYS A 46 6.76 6.08 1.65
C CYS A 46 5.94 4.86 2.08
N CYS A 47 5.77 3.88 1.19
CA CYS A 47 4.88 2.75 1.42
C CYS A 47 5.47 1.47 0.83
N SER A 48 5.87 0.54 1.68
CA SER A 48 6.37 -0.77 1.27
C SER A 48 5.27 -1.83 1.14
N GLY A 49 4.00 -1.43 1.17
CA GLY A 49 2.84 -2.29 0.98
C GLY A 49 1.61 -1.91 1.79
N ILE A 50 1.74 -1.64 3.08
CA ILE A 50 0.61 -1.37 4.00
C ILE A 50 0.76 -0.07 4.79
N ASP A 51 1.83 0.68 4.58
CA ASP A 51 2.20 1.80 5.45
C ASP A 51 1.33 3.04 5.25
N CYS A 52 0.76 3.24 4.05
CA CYS A 52 0.02 4.45 3.68
C CYS A 52 -1.49 4.22 3.64
N ARG A 53 -2.22 5.27 4.01
CA ARG A 53 -3.69 5.32 3.94
C ARG A 53 -4.19 6.74 3.80
N GLU A 54 -5.38 6.90 3.25
CA GLU A 54 -6.11 8.16 3.30
C GLU A 54 -6.65 8.38 4.71
N ILE A 55 -6.51 9.60 5.22
CA ILE A 55 -7.05 10.00 6.53
C ILE A 55 -7.99 11.19 6.36
N ALA A 56 -8.81 11.46 7.38
CA ALA A 56 -9.68 12.61 7.37
C ALA A 56 -8.86 13.91 7.46
N GLU A 57 -9.25 14.92 6.71
CA GLU A 57 -8.56 16.22 6.70
C GLU A 57 -8.54 16.86 8.10
N VAL A 58 -9.59 16.66 8.90
CA VAL A 58 -9.69 17.16 10.28
C VAL A 58 -8.65 16.54 11.22
N ASP A 59 -8.05 15.40 10.87
CA ASP A 59 -7.01 14.74 11.67
C ASP A 59 -5.64 15.42 11.53
N ILE A 60 -5.50 16.34 10.59
CA ILE A 60 -4.30 17.14 10.38
C ILE A 60 -4.63 18.59 10.70
N GLN A 61 -3.97 19.15 11.71
CA GLN A 61 -4.13 20.54 12.09
C GLN A 61 -2.91 21.35 11.68
N GLU A 62 -3.14 22.44 10.95
CA GLU A 62 -2.09 23.37 10.59
C GLU A 62 -1.89 24.37 11.73
N GLY A 63 -0.68 24.44 12.23
CA GLY A 63 -0.30 25.34 13.32
C GLY A 63 0.95 26.16 12.97
N PRO A 64 1.46 26.98 13.90
CA PRO A 64 2.64 27.82 13.65
C PRO A 64 3.91 27.00 13.40
N ASP A 65 4.00 25.80 13.94
CA ASP A 65 5.20 24.94 13.84
C ASP A 65 5.13 23.90 12.74
N GLY A 66 3.95 23.69 12.13
CA GLY A 66 3.75 22.68 11.09
C GLY A 66 2.42 21.98 11.18
N TYR A 67 2.37 20.78 10.58
CA TYR A 67 1.20 19.92 10.61
C TYR A 67 1.20 19.09 11.89
N HIS A 68 0.16 19.22 12.69
CA HIS A 68 -0.05 18.36 13.85
C HIS A 68 -0.92 17.16 13.45
N ILE A 69 -0.38 15.96 13.64
CA ILE A 69 -1.05 14.71 13.27
C ILE A 69 -1.74 14.15 14.51
N ARG A 70 -3.06 14.01 14.44
CA ARG A 70 -3.87 13.54 15.57
C ARG A 70 -3.56 12.10 15.95
N GLN A 71 -3.35 11.21 14.98
CA GLN A 71 -3.21 9.77 15.21
C GLN A 71 -1.99 9.42 16.06
N ASN A 72 -0.84 10.04 15.79
CA ASN A 72 0.41 9.72 16.48
C ASN A 72 0.96 10.85 17.34
N GLY A 73 0.30 12.02 17.33
CA GLY A 73 0.71 13.18 18.12
C GLY A 73 1.94 13.93 17.60
N GLU A 74 2.47 13.55 16.43
CA GLU A 74 3.64 14.22 15.86
C GLU A 74 3.29 15.58 15.27
N THR A 75 4.21 16.54 15.37
CA THR A 75 4.16 17.79 14.63
C THR A 75 5.27 17.78 13.59
N ILE A 76 4.90 17.88 12.33
CA ILE A 76 5.81 17.82 11.19
C ILE A 76 5.95 19.23 10.62
N ALA A 77 7.17 19.77 10.63
CA ALA A 77 7.43 21.10 10.07
C ALA A 77 7.03 21.18 8.59
N TYR A 78 6.55 22.33 8.14
CA TYR A 78 6.10 22.51 6.76
C TYR A 78 7.19 22.20 5.73
N ALA A 79 8.45 22.50 6.05
CA ALA A 79 9.59 22.24 5.17
C ALA A 79 10.23 20.85 5.38
N ASP A 80 9.65 20.01 6.23
CA ASP A 80 10.15 18.66 6.45
C ASP A 80 10.07 17.84 5.15
N THR A 81 11.10 17.06 4.86
CA THR A 81 11.17 16.24 3.64
C THR A 81 10.11 15.15 3.57
N ARG A 82 9.50 14.79 4.70
CA ARG A 82 8.38 13.84 4.76
C ARG A 82 7.07 14.43 4.25
N VAL A 83 6.94 15.74 4.19
CA VAL A 83 5.76 16.42 3.64
C VAL A 83 5.85 16.43 2.12
N LYS A 84 4.81 15.93 1.47
CA LYS A 84 4.72 15.80 0.02
C LYS A 84 3.38 16.32 -0.48
N ASP A 85 3.32 16.73 -1.73
CA ASP A 85 2.08 17.17 -2.36
C ASP A 85 1.18 15.97 -2.65
N SER A 86 -0.09 16.07 -2.25
CA SER A 86 -1.11 15.08 -2.59
C SER A 86 -1.57 15.28 -4.03
N PRO A 87 -1.54 14.24 -4.88
CA PRO A 87 -1.98 14.37 -6.26
C PRO A 87 -3.51 14.35 -6.43
N ASP A 88 -4.26 13.92 -5.42
CA ASP A 88 -5.72 13.74 -5.49
C ASP A 88 -6.50 14.71 -4.59
N GLY A 89 -5.82 15.64 -3.93
CA GLY A 89 -6.47 16.60 -3.03
C GLY A 89 -6.87 16.06 -1.66
N ALA A 90 -6.66 14.77 -1.40
CA ALA A 90 -6.90 14.16 -0.10
C ALA A 90 -5.63 14.14 0.75
N VAL A 91 -5.76 13.94 2.05
CA VAL A 91 -4.63 13.77 2.97
C VAL A 91 -4.32 12.29 3.10
N HIS A 92 -3.04 11.94 2.93
CA HIS A 92 -2.57 10.56 3.09
C HIS A 92 -1.44 10.52 4.12
N LEU A 93 -1.53 9.59 5.05
CA LEU A 93 -0.54 9.40 6.09
C LEU A 93 0.13 8.05 5.93
N CYS A 94 1.46 8.05 5.91
CA CYS A 94 2.27 6.84 5.88
C CYS A 94 3.01 6.72 7.22
N THR A 95 2.73 5.65 7.93
CA THR A 95 3.34 5.34 9.23
C THR A 95 3.99 3.97 9.21
N VAL A 96 4.93 3.75 10.13
CA VAL A 96 5.61 2.45 10.24
C VAL A 96 4.58 1.33 10.45
N ALA A 97 4.62 0.32 9.58
CA ALA A 97 3.71 -0.83 9.56
C ALA A 97 2.22 -0.48 9.41
N GLY A 98 1.90 0.74 8.95
CA GLY A 98 0.51 1.21 8.82
C GLY A 98 -0.22 1.43 10.14
N GLU A 99 0.48 1.43 11.26
CA GLU A 99 -0.11 1.64 12.58
C GLU A 99 -0.47 3.11 12.80
N ASP A 100 -1.68 3.37 13.35
CA ASP A 100 -2.15 4.75 13.58
C ASP A 100 -1.21 5.54 14.48
N THR A 101 -0.64 4.90 15.50
CA THR A 101 0.29 5.52 16.44
C THR A 101 1.75 5.39 16.01
N GLY A 102 2.01 4.81 14.84
CA GLY A 102 3.36 4.63 14.32
C GLY A 102 4.02 5.95 13.90
N ARG A 103 5.34 5.95 13.87
CA ARG A 103 6.12 7.10 13.40
C ARG A 103 5.79 7.43 11.95
N THR A 104 5.65 8.72 11.64
CA THR A 104 5.38 9.20 10.28
C THR A 104 6.56 8.95 9.36
N ILE A 105 6.30 8.30 8.23
CA ILE A 105 7.26 8.12 7.13
C ILE A 105 7.07 9.21 6.09
N CYS A 106 5.82 9.45 5.65
CA CYS A 106 5.44 10.50 4.71
C CYS A 106 4.07 11.05 5.07
N LEU A 107 3.85 12.33 4.77
CA LEU A 107 2.57 13.00 4.88
C LEU A 107 2.25 13.68 3.55
N PHE A 108 1.19 13.25 2.87
CA PHE A 108 0.71 13.87 1.64
C PHE A 108 -0.42 14.82 1.97
N VAL A 109 -0.24 16.07 1.63
CA VAL A 109 -1.24 17.13 1.86
C VAL A 109 -1.55 17.83 0.54
N PRO A 110 -2.76 18.36 0.36
CA PRO A 110 -3.07 19.17 -0.82
C PRO A 110 -2.10 20.35 -0.92
N PRO A 111 -1.63 20.69 -2.13
CA PRO A 111 -0.78 21.87 -2.31
C PRO A 111 -1.49 23.12 -1.79
N ARG A 112 -0.74 23.98 -1.08
CA ARG A 112 -1.26 25.28 -0.67
C ARG A 112 -1.38 26.19 -1.89
N GLY A 113 -2.59 26.61 -2.20
CA GLY A 113 -2.85 27.53 -3.29
C GLY A 113 -2.52 28.98 -2.89
N PHE A 114 -1.35 29.42 -3.27
CA PHE A 114 -0.95 30.81 -3.18
C PHE A 114 -0.79 31.42 -4.55
#